data_650e73b43b72957f33f301b01ab201d8
#
_entry.id   650e73b43b72957f33f301b01ab201d8
#
_cell.length_a   1.000
_cell.length_b   1.000
_cell.length_c   1.000
_cell.angle_alpha   90.00
_cell.angle_beta   90.00
_cell.angle_gamma   90.00
#
_symmetry.space_group_name_H-M   'P 1'
#
loop_
_entity.id
_entity.type
_entity.pdbx_description
1 polymer ?
#
loop_
_entity_poly.entity_id
_entity_poly.type
_entity_poly.pdbx_seq_one_letter_code
_entity_poly.pdbx_strand_id
1 'polypeptide(L)'
;MKNFFLILLVWVYAIYGNLLSAQNGIGETTALFSKQEPIFIKLNLSVKELKKNTNDSTFMESILYYKNEMEAYDSLKIDLRARGNNRRENCYYAPLKLKLSKSVTKGTFFEGNKELKLVLPCLIESNNNDYVIKELMAYQLYEIVTPVHYKTRLVNIEFVEEKGKRTITKDLKGFLIEDVDNVAKRLNGKEIKRRILALQQDDVASIRNAFFQYLIANTDFSTTYLHNGKLLFIDKKIIPLPYDFDMSGLVDASYAVVSNIQNISLDITDVKERVYKGYKRDVLLFEQVRKEFIDNKSKMFETIDRLEKYFEDKNQFIIAKRFVNEFFEILQNDTAFKNKILDQARED
;
A
#
# COMPACT_ATOMS: atom_id res chain seq x y z
N MET A 1 -27.63 44.61 24.21
CA MET A 1 -28.22 43.44 23.54
C MET A 1 -27.44 42.95 22.34
N LYS A 2 -26.75 43.80 21.55
CA LYS A 2 -25.96 43.37 20.36
C LYS A 2 -24.73 42.51 20.68
N ASN A 3 -24.08 42.67 21.82
CA ASN A 3 -22.88 41.92 22.20
C ASN A 3 -23.17 40.53 22.74
N PHE A 4 -24.38 40.25 23.21
CA PHE A 4 -24.79 38.93 23.72
C PHE A 4 -25.06 37.93 22.56
N PHE A 5 -25.55 38.43 21.43
CA PHE A 5 -25.81 37.62 20.25
C PHE A 5 -24.52 37.16 19.54
N LEU A 6 -23.46 37.99 19.58
CA LEU A 6 -22.17 37.65 18.95
C LEU A 6 -21.44 36.54 19.71
N ILE A 7 -21.53 36.52 21.04
CA ILE A 7 -20.91 35.51 21.90
C ILE A 7 -21.63 34.20 21.74
N LEU A 8 -22.96 34.18 21.59
CA LEU A 8 -23.72 32.93 21.37
C LEU A 8 -23.40 32.27 20.02
N LEU A 9 -23.18 33.07 18.96
CA LEU A 9 -22.81 32.56 17.65
C LEU A 9 -21.41 31.92 17.63
N VAL A 10 -20.44 32.50 18.34
CA VAL A 10 -19.08 31.94 18.46
C VAL A 10 -19.10 30.59 19.22
N TRP A 11 -19.91 30.47 20.26
CA TRP A 11 -20.05 29.19 21.00
C TRP A 11 -20.76 28.10 20.19
N VAL A 12 -21.75 28.46 19.37
CA VAL A 12 -22.43 27.52 18.47
C VAL A 12 -21.47 27.01 17.40
N TYR A 13 -20.62 27.86 16.81
CA TYR A 13 -19.59 27.43 15.85
C TYR A 13 -18.51 26.55 16.49
N ALA A 14 -18.10 26.84 17.73
CA ALA A 14 -17.15 26.03 18.47
C ALA A 14 -17.72 24.64 18.82
N ILE A 15 -19.00 24.55 19.15
CA ILE A 15 -19.68 23.26 19.44
C ILE A 15 -19.90 22.46 18.15
N TYR A 16 -20.31 23.09 17.05
CA TYR A 16 -20.44 22.42 15.74
C TYR A 16 -19.09 21.99 15.16
N GLY A 17 -18.03 22.76 15.33
CA GLY A 17 -16.67 22.38 14.92
C GLY A 17 -16.15 21.15 15.67
N ASN A 18 -16.44 21.01 16.95
CA ASN A 18 -16.07 19.85 17.75
C ASN A 18 -16.99 18.62 17.51
N LEU A 19 -18.25 18.84 17.14
CA LEU A 19 -19.17 17.74 16.78
C LEU A 19 -18.83 17.10 15.41
N LEU A 20 -18.30 17.87 14.46
CA LEU A 20 -17.82 17.33 13.18
C LEU A 20 -16.51 16.52 13.32
N SER A 21 -15.67 16.84 14.33
CA SER A 21 -14.48 16.05 14.64
C SER A 21 -14.80 14.74 15.40
N ALA A 22 -15.95 14.66 16.06
CA ALA A 22 -16.33 13.48 16.84
C ALA A 22 -17.06 12.40 16.01
N GLN A 23 -17.39 12.64 14.75
CA GLN A 23 -18.15 11.70 13.92
C GLN A 23 -17.33 10.67 13.14
N ASN A 24 -16.01 10.80 13.10
CA ASN A 24 -15.15 9.75 12.52
C ASN A 24 -14.12 9.34 13.57
N GLY A 25 -14.29 8.17 14.20
CA GLY A 25 -13.35 7.55 15.12
C GLY A 25 -12.01 7.11 14.47
N ILE A 26 -11.55 7.86 13.46
CA ILE A 26 -10.28 7.68 12.77
C ILE A 26 -9.26 8.54 13.50
N GLY A 27 -8.25 7.90 14.12
CA GLY A 27 -7.13 8.60 14.73
C GLY A 27 -6.29 9.36 13.70
N GLU A 28 -5.46 10.29 14.17
CA GLU A 28 -4.63 11.11 13.29
C GLU A 28 -3.60 10.28 12.53
N THR A 29 -3.48 10.58 11.24
CA THR A 29 -2.39 10.11 10.38
C THR A 29 -1.11 10.85 10.76
N THR A 30 0.03 10.16 10.83
CA THR A 30 1.32 10.80 11.11
C THR A 30 1.68 11.84 10.04
N ALA A 31 2.46 12.86 10.39
CA ALA A 31 2.87 13.92 9.46
C ALA A 31 3.52 13.37 8.18
N LEU A 32 4.28 12.27 8.28
CA LEU A 32 4.88 11.59 7.14
C LEU A 32 3.86 11.19 6.06
N PHE A 33 2.68 10.74 6.45
CA PHE A 33 1.65 10.24 5.54
C PHE A 33 0.46 11.19 5.34
N SER A 34 0.53 12.41 5.88
CA SER A 34 -0.53 13.42 5.74
C SER A 34 -0.52 14.11 4.37
N LYS A 35 0.60 14.05 3.65
CA LYS A 35 0.80 14.67 2.32
C LYS A 35 1.11 13.59 1.28
N GLN A 36 0.89 13.88 0.00
CA GLN A 36 1.14 12.95 -1.12
C GLN A 36 2.39 13.32 -1.94
N GLU A 37 2.93 14.54 -1.75
CA GLU A 37 4.14 14.99 -2.47
C GLU A 37 5.32 14.09 -2.09
N PRO A 38 6.19 13.75 -3.06
CA PRO A 38 7.37 12.95 -2.78
C PRO A 38 8.28 13.64 -1.76
N ILE A 39 8.90 12.85 -0.89
CA ILE A 39 10.03 13.32 -0.09
C ILE A 39 11.33 12.87 -0.76
N PHE A 40 12.42 13.62 -0.51
CA PHE A 40 13.75 13.26 -0.95
C PHE A 40 14.51 12.61 0.19
N ILE A 41 15.10 11.44 -0.08
CA ILE A 41 15.96 10.74 0.88
C ILE A 41 17.28 10.35 0.22
N LYS A 42 18.33 10.18 1.05
CA LYS A 42 19.59 9.61 0.62
C LYS A 42 20.00 8.48 1.55
N LEU A 43 20.41 7.38 0.96
CA LEU A 43 20.90 6.19 1.64
C LEU A 43 22.28 5.81 1.12
N ASN A 44 23.23 5.66 2.05
CA ASN A 44 24.57 5.16 1.75
C ASN A 44 24.67 3.73 2.27
N LEU A 45 24.69 2.74 1.37
CA LEU A 45 24.65 1.32 1.73
C LEU A 45 25.52 0.48 0.80
N SER A 46 26.13 -0.57 1.36
CA SER A 46 26.61 -1.70 0.56
C SER A 46 25.50 -2.74 0.45
N VAL A 47 24.98 -2.98 -0.75
CA VAL A 47 23.95 -4.02 -0.98
C VAL A 47 24.46 -5.41 -0.56
N LYS A 48 25.75 -5.69 -0.79
CA LYS A 48 26.39 -6.94 -0.37
C LYS A 48 26.39 -7.10 1.14
N GLU A 49 26.81 -6.07 1.88
CA GLU A 49 26.86 -6.12 3.34
C GLU A 49 25.45 -6.15 3.96
N LEU A 50 24.50 -5.41 3.39
CA LEU A 50 23.10 -5.47 3.79
C LEU A 50 22.56 -6.90 3.72
N LYS A 51 22.71 -7.57 2.58
CA LYS A 51 22.22 -8.95 2.40
C LYS A 51 22.92 -9.96 3.28
N LYS A 52 24.23 -9.80 3.49
CA LYS A 52 25.06 -10.69 4.30
C LYS A 52 24.78 -10.55 5.80
N ASN A 53 24.63 -9.31 6.29
CA ASN A 53 24.64 -9.00 7.71
C ASN A 53 23.24 -8.80 8.30
N THR A 54 22.19 -8.88 7.47
CA THR A 54 20.80 -8.74 7.95
C THR A 54 19.95 -9.98 7.63
N ASN A 55 18.98 -10.26 8.51
CA ASN A 55 17.98 -11.31 8.36
C ASN A 55 16.67 -10.84 9.01
N ASP A 56 15.70 -11.74 9.22
CA ASP A 56 14.39 -11.36 9.75
C ASP A 56 14.40 -10.80 11.18
N SER A 57 15.49 -11.01 11.93
CA SER A 57 15.68 -10.51 13.29
C SER A 57 16.86 -9.54 13.43
N THR A 58 17.83 -9.59 12.51
CA THR A 58 19.08 -8.82 12.60
C THR A 58 19.01 -7.57 11.74
N PHE A 59 19.27 -6.42 12.36
CA PHE A 59 19.33 -5.11 11.73
C PHE A 59 20.79 -4.60 11.73
N MET A 60 21.10 -3.70 10.81
CA MET A 60 22.34 -2.93 10.80
C MET A 60 22.06 -1.45 11.04
N GLU A 61 22.93 -0.76 11.72
CA GLU A 61 22.88 0.69 11.89
C GLU A 61 23.16 1.40 10.56
N SER A 62 22.47 2.51 10.31
CA SER A 62 22.67 3.36 9.16
C SER A 62 22.20 4.78 9.44
N ILE A 63 22.44 5.68 8.49
CA ILE A 63 21.96 7.05 8.50
C ILE A 63 21.05 7.26 7.31
N LEU A 64 19.81 7.69 7.60
CA LEU A 64 18.87 8.17 6.62
C LEU A 64 19.01 9.69 6.53
N TYR A 65 19.49 10.19 5.39
CA TYR A 65 19.45 11.61 5.10
C TYR A 65 18.14 11.93 4.38
N TYR A 66 17.57 13.10 4.64
CA TYR A 66 16.33 13.53 4.01
C TYR A 66 16.31 15.05 3.87
N LYS A 67 15.53 15.56 2.92
CA LYS A 67 15.23 16.98 2.85
C LYS A 67 14.04 17.31 3.75
N ASN A 68 14.23 18.25 4.65
CA ASN A 68 13.18 18.75 5.53
C ASN A 68 12.26 19.75 4.78
N GLU A 69 11.28 20.32 5.47
CA GLU A 69 10.31 21.25 4.87
C GLU A 69 10.96 22.57 4.35
N MET A 70 12.18 22.87 4.78
CA MET A 70 12.98 24.03 4.31
C MET A 70 13.95 23.64 3.17
N GLU A 71 13.78 22.47 2.55
CA GLU A 71 14.68 21.92 1.52
C GLU A 71 16.14 21.70 1.99
N ALA A 72 16.42 21.85 3.27
CA ALA A 72 17.71 21.58 3.85
C ALA A 72 17.87 20.08 4.17
N TYR A 73 19.09 19.57 4.04
CA TYR A 73 19.41 18.18 4.44
C TYR A 73 19.43 18.08 5.96
N ASP A 74 18.78 17.05 6.44
CA ASP A 74 18.79 16.59 7.82
C ASP A 74 19.04 15.09 7.85
N SER A 75 19.26 14.48 9.02
CA SER A 75 19.60 13.07 9.12
C SER A 75 19.01 12.40 10.35
N LEU A 76 18.70 11.11 10.22
CA LEU A 76 18.24 10.25 11.29
C LEU A 76 19.15 9.03 11.40
N LYS A 77 19.60 8.72 12.62
CA LYS A 77 20.19 7.41 12.91
C LYS A 77 19.07 6.37 12.93
N ILE A 78 19.20 5.34 12.11
CA ILE A 78 18.19 4.29 11.93
C ILE A 78 18.82 2.90 12.02
N ASP A 79 18.02 1.90 12.33
CA ASP A 79 18.36 0.51 12.08
C ASP A 79 17.59 0.01 10.85
N LEU A 80 18.27 -0.67 9.94
CA LEU A 80 17.61 -1.20 8.75
C LEU A 80 18.01 -2.65 8.48
N ARG A 81 17.12 -3.36 7.76
CA ARG A 81 17.38 -4.68 7.25
C ARG A 81 16.70 -4.92 5.91
N ALA A 82 17.23 -5.84 5.12
CA ALA A 82 16.50 -6.36 3.98
C ALA A 82 15.26 -7.15 4.44
N ARG A 83 14.17 -7.08 3.67
CA ARG A 83 12.91 -7.78 3.97
C ARG A 83 12.34 -8.48 2.71
N GLY A 84 11.27 -9.26 2.93
CA GLY A 84 10.61 -10.08 1.93
C GLY A 84 11.33 -11.42 1.73
N ASN A 85 10.57 -12.48 1.45
CA ASN A 85 11.12 -13.81 1.22
C ASN A 85 11.78 -13.86 -0.16
N ASN A 86 10.97 -13.80 -1.22
CA ASN A 86 11.44 -13.89 -2.60
C ASN A 86 12.30 -12.69 -3.00
N ARG A 87 11.86 -11.46 -2.70
CA ARG A 87 12.57 -10.23 -3.12
C ARG A 87 13.93 -10.05 -2.43
N ARG A 88 14.11 -10.56 -1.21
CA ARG A 88 15.41 -10.52 -0.53
C ARG A 88 16.47 -11.35 -1.24
N GLU A 89 16.07 -12.49 -1.83
CA GLU A 89 16.98 -13.40 -2.53
C GLU A 89 17.19 -12.97 -3.98
N ASN A 90 16.11 -12.64 -4.68
CA ASN A 90 16.10 -12.46 -6.13
C ASN A 90 16.28 -11.00 -6.58
N CYS A 91 15.93 -9.99 -5.75
CA CYS A 91 16.13 -8.60 -6.12
C CYS A 91 17.55 -8.13 -5.87
N TYR A 92 18.08 -7.28 -6.75
CA TYR A 92 19.33 -6.56 -6.47
C TYR A 92 19.14 -5.61 -5.28
N TYR A 93 18.15 -4.71 -5.35
CA TYR A 93 17.74 -3.88 -4.23
C TYR A 93 16.56 -4.54 -3.51
N ALA A 94 16.85 -5.26 -2.44
CA ALA A 94 15.79 -5.82 -1.60
C ALA A 94 14.99 -4.68 -0.93
N PRO A 95 13.67 -4.80 -0.77
CA PRO A 95 12.91 -3.89 0.07
C PRO A 95 13.48 -3.83 1.48
N LEU A 96 13.38 -2.68 2.13
CA LEU A 96 13.93 -2.45 3.46
C LEU A 96 12.85 -2.38 4.53
N LYS A 97 13.20 -2.81 5.73
CA LYS A 97 12.52 -2.48 6.97
C LYS A 97 13.39 -1.51 7.75
N LEU A 98 12.84 -0.35 8.08
CA LEU A 98 13.50 0.69 8.86
C LEU A 98 12.93 0.70 10.27
N LYS A 99 13.79 0.75 11.28
CA LYS A 99 13.42 1.03 12.67
C LYS A 99 13.89 2.43 13.05
N LEU A 100 13.01 3.18 13.67
CA LEU A 100 13.16 4.56 14.03
C LEU A 100 12.93 4.71 15.53
N SER A 101 13.91 5.22 16.27
CA SER A 101 13.70 5.48 17.70
C SER A 101 12.93 6.77 17.92
N LYS A 102 12.10 6.81 18.95
CA LYS A 102 11.28 7.99 19.29
C LYS A 102 12.16 9.23 19.53
N SER A 103 13.35 9.07 20.09
CA SER A 103 14.26 10.17 20.40
C SER A 103 14.80 10.85 19.14
N VAL A 104 15.09 10.09 18.06
CA VAL A 104 15.66 10.64 16.83
C VAL A 104 14.58 11.23 15.90
N THR A 105 13.33 10.76 16.00
CA THR A 105 12.24 11.26 15.15
C THR A 105 11.49 12.46 15.74
N LYS A 106 11.70 12.78 17.02
CA LYS A 106 11.00 13.87 17.71
C LYS A 106 11.21 15.21 16.98
N GLY A 107 10.12 15.88 16.68
CA GLY A 107 10.13 17.18 15.98
C GLY A 107 10.40 17.10 14.47
N THR A 108 10.46 15.89 13.89
CA THR A 108 10.56 15.69 12.44
C THR A 108 9.24 15.17 11.89
N PHE A 109 9.06 15.19 10.58
CA PHE A 109 7.85 14.59 9.98
C PHE A 109 7.83 13.05 10.09
N PHE A 110 8.92 12.40 10.51
CA PHE A 110 8.95 10.97 10.83
C PHE A 110 8.39 10.65 12.23
N GLU A 111 8.08 11.66 13.04
CA GLU A 111 7.56 11.43 14.40
C GLU A 111 6.29 10.57 14.36
N GLY A 112 6.17 9.66 15.34
CA GLY A 112 5.05 8.72 15.42
C GLY A 112 5.22 7.42 14.62
N ASN A 113 6.28 7.31 13.81
CA ASN A 113 6.57 6.10 13.03
C ASN A 113 7.75 5.34 13.67
N LYS A 114 7.49 4.19 14.31
CA LYS A 114 8.52 3.33 14.91
C LYS A 114 9.18 2.42 13.89
N GLU A 115 8.39 1.92 12.95
CA GLU A 115 8.83 1.06 11.87
C GLU A 115 8.24 1.56 10.56
N LEU A 116 9.00 1.46 9.48
CA LEU A 116 8.57 1.76 8.13
C LEU A 116 9.06 0.67 7.19
N LYS A 117 8.29 0.40 6.16
CA LYS A 117 8.75 -0.41 5.04
C LYS A 117 9.10 0.53 3.90
N LEU A 118 10.28 0.36 3.30
CA LEU A 118 10.70 1.09 2.11
C LEU A 118 10.75 0.09 0.95
N VAL A 119 9.88 0.30 -0.03
CA VAL A 119 9.89 -0.43 -1.29
C VAL A 119 10.91 0.22 -2.22
N LEU A 120 11.74 -0.62 -2.85
CA LEU A 120 12.76 -0.24 -3.81
C LEU A 120 12.55 -0.98 -5.14
N PRO A 121 13.07 -0.49 -6.27
CA PRO A 121 13.11 -1.26 -7.51
C PRO A 121 13.83 -2.59 -7.29
N CYS A 122 13.29 -3.68 -7.86
CA CYS A 122 13.90 -5.01 -7.67
C CYS A 122 15.21 -5.16 -8.41
N LEU A 123 15.25 -4.77 -9.68
CA LEU A 123 16.38 -4.98 -10.58
C LEU A 123 17.07 -3.65 -10.94
N ILE A 124 18.24 -3.75 -11.58
CA ILE A 124 19.02 -2.58 -12.03
C ILE A 124 18.58 -2.10 -13.42
N GLU A 125 17.77 -2.89 -14.12
CA GLU A 125 17.32 -2.68 -15.49
C GLU A 125 16.41 -1.45 -15.63
N SER A 126 16.18 -1.03 -16.87
CA SER A 126 15.20 0.01 -17.20
C SER A 126 13.78 -0.38 -16.77
N ASN A 127 12.92 0.59 -16.55
CA ASN A 127 11.51 0.45 -16.13
C ASN A 127 11.27 -0.05 -14.69
N ASN A 128 12.30 -0.37 -13.92
CA ASN A 128 12.09 -0.84 -12.55
C ASN A 128 11.54 0.26 -11.61
N ASN A 129 11.80 1.53 -11.89
CA ASN A 129 11.17 2.65 -11.20
C ASN A 129 9.66 2.69 -11.51
N ASP A 130 9.26 2.39 -12.75
CA ASP A 130 7.85 2.37 -13.15
C ASP A 130 7.07 1.24 -12.47
N TYR A 131 7.69 0.07 -12.23
CA TYR A 131 7.07 -0.99 -11.42
C TYR A 131 6.78 -0.53 -10.00
N VAL A 132 7.69 0.24 -9.40
CA VAL A 132 7.48 0.83 -8.06
C VAL A 132 6.32 1.83 -8.08
N ILE A 133 6.20 2.66 -9.13
CA ILE A 133 5.08 3.61 -9.27
C ILE A 133 3.75 2.87 -9.46
N LYS A 134 3.71 1.77 -10.23
CA LYS A 134 2.50 0.94 -10.39
C LYS A 134 2.12 0.23 -9.08
N GLU A 135 3.11 -0.27 -8.30
CA GLU A 135 2.84 -0.85 -6.98
C GLU A 135 2.28 0.22 -6.02
N LEU A 136 2.87 1.42 -5.99
CA LEU A 136 2.33 2.57 -5.24
C LEU A 136 0.91 2.92 -5.68
N MET A 137 0.64 2.92 -7.00
CA MET A 137 -0.70 3.14 -7.57
C MET A 137 -1.70 2.15 -6.98
N ALA A 138 -1.36 0.85 -6.89
CA ALA A 138 -2.23 -0.16 -6.28
C ALA A 138 -2.59 0.20 -4.83
N TYR A 139 -1.63 0.61 -4.01
CA TYR A 139 -1.92 1.06 -2.63
C TYR A 139 -2.86 2.27 -2.60
N GLN A 140 -2.63 3.27 -3.45
CA GLN A 140 -3.46 4.48 -3.48
C GLN A 140 -4.86 4.23 -4.03
N LEU A 141 -5.03 3.28 -4.96
CA LEU A 141 -6.35 2.85 -5.42
C LEU A 141 -7.12 2.13 -4.31
N TYR A 142 -6.46 1.29 -3.50
CA TYR A 142 -7.11 0.63 -2.37
C TYR A 142 -7.55 1.62 -1.29
N GLU A 143 -6.79 2.69 -1.07
CA GLU A 143 -7.14 3.77 -0.14
C GLU A 143 -8.48 4.43 -0.48
N ILE A 144 -8.89 4.46 -1.77
CA ILE A 144 -10.13 5.09 -2.22
C ILE A 144 -11.36 4.25 -1.82
N VAL A 145 -11.23 2.93 -1.78
CA VAL A 145 -12.38 2.03 -1.58
C VAL A 145 -12.59 1.63 -0.12
N THR A 146 -11.63 1.88 0.78
CA THR A 146 -11.76 1.51 2.18
C THR A 146 -10.91 2.38 3.10
N PRO A 147 -11.41 2.72 4.32
CA PRO A 147 -10.58 3.34 5.35
C PRO A 147 -9.52 2.39 5.92
N VAL A 148 -9.69 1.07 5.75
CA VAL A 148 -8.77 0.04 6.24
C VAL A 148 -7.71 -0.26 5.18
N HIS A 149 -6.71 0.61 5.10
CA HIS A 149 -5.62 0.55 4.14
C HIS A 149 -4.31 1.01 4.78
N TYR A 150 -3.19 0.67 4.17
CA TYR A 150 -1.91 1.29 4.49
C TYR A 150 -1.78 2.65 3.82
N LYS A 151 -1.35 3.65 4.56
CA LYS A 151 -0.87 4.91 3.98
C LYS A 151 0.49 4.69 3.34
N THR A 152 0.74 5.41 2.25
CA THR A 152 2.00 5.35 1.51
C THR A 152 2.53 6.75 1.21
N ARG A 153 3.86 6.88 1.03
CA ARG A 153 4.50 8.11 0.64
C ARG A 153 5.58 7.85 -0.38
N LEU A 154 5.47 8.44 -1.57
CA LEU A 154 6.50 8.37 -2.61
C LEU A 154 7.82 8.99 -2.11
N VAL A 155 8.93 8.38 -2.43
CA VAL A 155 10.28 8.91 -2.15
C VAL A 155 11.16 8.90 -3.39
N ASN A 156 11.88 10.00 -3.60
CA ASN A 156 13.00 10.07 -4.52
C ASN A 156 14.25 9.75 -3.73
N ILE A 157 15.05 8.80 -4.21
CA ILE A 157 16.15 8.23 -3.44
C ILE A 157 17.46 8.44 -4.18
N GLU A 158 18.36 9.22 -3.58
CA GLU A 158 19.77 9.17 -3.96
C GLU A 158 20.41 7.96 -3.25
N PHE A 159 20.54 6.86 -3.99
CA PHE A 159 21.13 5.64 -3.45
C PHE A 159 22.63 5.59 -3.79
N VAL A 160 23.44 5.69 -2.75
CA VAL A 160 24.90 5.66 -2.83
C VAL A 160 25.39 4.28 -2.43
N GLU A 161 25.79 3.48 -3.40
CA GLU A 161 26.26 2.12 -3.18
C GLU A 161 27.77 2.08 -3.03
N GLU A 162 28.23 1.53 -1.92
CA GLU A 162 29.64 1.28 -1.66
C GLU A 162 30.03 -0.12 -2.16
N LYS A 163 30.92 -0.17 -3.16
CA LYS A 163 31.47 -1.41 -3.76
C LYS A 163 32.99 -1.47 -3.57
N GLY A 164 33.42 -1.86 -2.37
CA GLY A 164 34.83 -1.86 -2.00
C GLY A 164 35.40 -0.43 -2.04
N LYS A 165 36.30 -0.13 -3.00
CA LYS A 165 36.90 1.21 -3.16
C LYS A 165 36.11 2.14 -4.11
N ARG A 166 35.00 1.67 -4.69
CA ARG A 166 34.19 2.44 -5.63
C ARG A 166 32.85 2.81 -5.01
N THR A 167 32.38 3.99 -5.33
CA THR A 167 31.04 4.45 -4.99
C THR A 167 30.24 4.65 -6.26
N ILE A 168 29.02 4.14 -6.29
CA ILE A 168 28.09 4.27 -7.41
C ILE A 168 26.84 4.95 -6.90
N THR A 169 26.46 6.08 -7.48
CA THR A 169 25.22 6.78 -7.15
C THR A 169 24.15 6.43 -8.18
N LYS A 170 22.94 6.14 -7.71
CA LYS A 170 21.75 5.87 -8.51
C LYS A 170 20.56 6.66 -7.97
N ASP A 171 19.80 7.25 -8.89
CA ASP A 171 18.51 7.86 -8.58
C ASP A 171 17.43 6.80 -8.71
N LEU A 172 16.78 6.48 -7.59
CA LEU A 172 15.74 5.47 -7.55
C LEU A 172 14.41 6.11 -7.12
N LYS A 173 13.32 5.54 -7.60
CA LYS A 173 11.99 5.77 -7.01
C LYS A 173 11.73 4.70 -5.95
N GLY A 174 11.12 5.10 -4.86
CA GLY A 174 10.68 4.19 -3.83
C GLY A 174 9.40 4.70 -3.18
N PHE A 175 8.83 3.96 -2.27
CA PHE A 175 7.79 4.49 -1.40
C PHE A 175 7.86 3.86 -0.02
N LEU A 176 7.50 4.69 0.97
CA LEU A 176 7.33 4.26 2.35
C LEU A 176 5.92 3.74 2.56
N ILE A 177 5.78 2.71 3.38
CA ILE A 177 4.50 2.13 3.78
C ILE A 177 4.37 2.27 5.30
N GLU A 178 3.20 2.71 5.73
CA GLU A 178 2.78 2.78 7.14
C GLU A 178 2.94 1.41 7.82
N ASP A 179 3.27 1.39 9.11
CA ASP A 179 3.26 0.15 9.86
C ASP A 179 1.85 -0.29 10.26
N VAL A 180 1.63 -1.59 10.39
CA VAL A 180 0.33 -2.17 10.74
C VAL A 180 -0.18 -1.68 12.10
N ASP A 181 0.71 -1.45 13.06
CA ASP A 181 0.35 -0.92 14.38
C ASP A 181 -0.22 0.51 14.27
N ASN A 182 0.33 1.34 13.36
CA ASN A 182 -0.20 2.68 13.11
C ASN A 182 -1.56 2.61 12.40
N VAL A 183 -1.73 1.69 11.41
CA VAL A 183 -3.05 1.44 10.79
C VAL A 183 -4.08 1.04 11.85
N ALA A 184 -3.75 0.07 12.70
CA ALA A 184 -4.62 -0.39 13.76
C ALA A 184 -4.96 0.74 14.74
N LYS A 185 -3.96 1.52 15.16
CA LYS A 185 -4.13 2.64 16.10
C LYS A 185 -5.08 3.73 15.55
N ARG A 186 -4.89 4.18 14.28
CA ARG A 186 -5.75 5.22 13.70
C ARG A 186 -7.20 4.76 13.46
N LEU A 187 -7.44 3.45 13.46
CA LEU A 187 -8.77 2.84 13.28
C LEU A 187 -9.34 2.26 14.58
N ASN A 188 -8.74 2.57 15.73
CA ASN A 188 -9.14 2.03 17.04
C ASN A 188 -9.24 0.49 17.05
N GLY A 189 -8.42 -0.16 16.26
CA GLY A 189 -8.40 -1.61 16.07
C GLY A 189 -7.13 -2.27 16.61
N LYS A 190 -7.01 -3.56 16.33
CA LYS A 190 -5.80 -4.35 16.62
C LYS A 190 -5.54 -5.40 15.56
N GLU A 191 -4.26 -5.74 15.32
CA GLU A 191 -3.87 -6.83 14.44
C GLU A 191 -4.26 -8.19 15.03
N ILE A 192 -4.81 -9.08 14.19
CA ILE A 192 -5.04 -10.50 14.51
C ILE A 192 -3.92 -11.30 13.85
N LYS A 193 -3.08 -11.96 14.66
CA LYS A 193 -1.93 -12.73 14.18
C LYS A 193 -2.21 -14.23 13.99
N ARG A 194 -3.44 -14.66 14.19
CA ARG A 194 -3.86 -16.06 14.00
C ARG A 194 -4.64 -16.25 12.72
N ARG A 195 -4.64 -17.47 12.21
CA ARG A 195 -5.48 -17.87 11.08
C ARG A 195 -6.97 -17.72 11.42
N ILE A 196 -7.70 -17.09 10.51
CA ILE A 196 -9.16 -16.95 10.54
C ILE A 196 -9.67 -17.38 9.17
N LEU A 197 -10.67 -18.24 9.12
CA LEU A 197 -11.25 -18.68 7.85
C LEU A 197 -11.88 -17.49 7.11
N ALA A 198 -11.83 -17.51 5.79
CA ALA A 198 -12.29 -16.39 4.97
C ALA A 198 -13.77 -16.05 5.23
N LEU A 199 -14.62 -17.05 5.43
CA LEU A 199 -16.05 -16.87 5.71
C LEU A 199 -16.35 -16.35 7.13
N GLN A 200 -15.36 -16.33 8.03
CA GLN A 200 -15.47 -15.73 9.36
C GLN A 200 -15.03 -14.25 9.40
N GLN A 201 -14.51 -13.74 8.28
CA GLN A 201 -14.14 -12.34 8.12
C GLN A 201 -15.38 -11.53 7.69
N ASP A 202 -15.37 -10.20 7.92
CA ASP A 202 -16.49 -9.33 7.52
C ASP A 202 -16.81 -9.48 6.03
N ASP A 203 -18.10 -9.66 5.73
CA ASP A 203 -18.56 -10.00 4.38
C ASP A 203 -18.22 -8.89 3.36
N VAL A 204 -18.61 -7.65 3.67
CA VAL A 204 -18.42 -6.51 2.76
C VAL A 204 -16.92 -6.22 2.57
N ALA A 205 -16.14 -6.22 3.65
CA ALA A 205 -14.71 -5.98 3.57
C ALA A 205 -13.99 -7.09 2.80
N SER A 206 -14.42 -8.35 2.94
CA SER A 206 -13.85 -9.49 2.19
C SER A 206 -14.18 -9.42 0.71
N ILE A 207 -15.43 -9.08 0.32
CA ILE A 207 -15.82 -8.86 -1.09
C ILE A 207 -15.01 -7.68 -1.66
N ARG A 208 -14.93 -6.56 -0.93
CA ARG A 208 -14.17 -5.38 -1.36
C ARG A 208 -12.69 -5.69 -1.59
N ASN A 209 -12.06 -6.43 -0.68
CA ASN A 209 -10.70 -6.90 -0.87
C ASN A 209 -10.57 -7.80 -2.10
N ALA A 210 -11.48 -8.76 -2.31
CA ALA A 210 -11.44 -9.66 -3.46
C ALA A 210 -11.65 -8.91 -4.79
N PHE A 211 -12.53 -7.90 -4.84
CA PHE A 211 -12.71 -7.02 -6.01
C PHE A 211 -11.43 -6.23 -6.30
N PHE A 212 -10.80 -5.67 -5.27
CA PHE A 212 -9.55 -4.97 -5.45
C PHE A 212 -8.43 -5.87 -5.97
N GLN A 213 -8.27 -7.07 -5.40
CA GLN A 213 -7.29 -8.03 -5.89
C GLN A 213 -7.56 -8.44 -7.35
N TYR A 214 -8.83 -8.57 -7.73
CA TYR A 214 -9.25 -8.82 -9.10
C TYR A 214 -9.00 -7.61 -10.02
N LEU A 215 -9.21 -6.36 -9.54
CA LEU A 215 -8.89 -5.13 -10.26
C LEU A 215 -7.43 -5.13 -10.70
N ILE A 216 -6.51 -5.41 -9.77
CA ILE A 216 -5.07 -5.40 -10.03
C ILE A 216 -4.53 -6.73 -10.59
N ALA A 217 -5.38 -7.74 -10.81
CA ALA A 217 -5.00 -9.10 -11.17
C ALA A 217 -3.93 -9.67 -10.24
N ASN A 218 -4.11 -9.53 -8.93
CA ASN A 218 -3.21 -10.12 -7.96
C ASN A 218 -3.70 -11.50 -7.55
N THR A 219 -2.94 -12.53 -7.84
CA THR A 219 -3.21 -13.91 -7.41
C THR A 219 -2.36 -14.32 -6.21
N ASP A 220 -1.35 -13.51 -5.86
CA ASP A 220 -0.37 -13.80 -4.80
C ASP A 220 -0.85 -13.34 -3.42
N PHE A 221 -2.06 -13.74 -3.03
CA PHE A 221 -2.60 -13.44 -1.70
C PHE A 221 -3.45 -14.57 -1.12
N SER A 222 -3.51 -14.62 0.22
CA SER A 222 -4.47 -15.42 0.96
C SER A 222 -4.82 -14.75 2.29
N THR A 223 -6.10 -14.37 2.47
CA THR A 223 -6.57 -13.79 3.72
C THR A 223 -6.65 -14.81 4.85
N THR A 224 -6.87 -16.10 4.53
CA THR A 224 -6.91 -17.19 5.51
C THR A 224 -5.52 -17.53 6.04
N TYR A 225 -4.52 -17.58 5.15
CA TYR A 225 -3.14 -17.98 5.52
C TYR A 225 -2.23 -16.78 5.77
N LEU A 226 -2.78 -15.56 5.75
CA LEU A 226 -2.06 -14.30 5.98
C LEU A 226 -0.87 -14.12 5.01
N HIS A 227 -1.01 -14.63 3.78
CA HIS A 227 -0.04 -14.39 2.73
C HIS A 227 -0.38 -13.07 2.03
N ASN A 228 0.57 -12.13 2.00
CA ASN A 228 0.41 -10.78 1.47
C ASN A 228 -0.85 -10.05 1.99
N GLY A 229 -1.20 -10.34 3.24
CA GLY A 229 -2.34 -9.76 3.92
C GLY A 229 -2.22 -9.87 5.44
N LYS A 230 -2.84 -8.94 6.13
CA LYS A 230 -3.04 -8.93 7.57
C LYS A 230 -4.54 -8.96 7.87
N LEU A 231 -4.90 -9.26 9.12
CA LEU A 231 -6.26 -9.11 9.60
C LEU A 231 -6.29 -8.11 10.74
N LEU A 232 -7.23 -7.18 10.69
CA LEU A 232 -7.50 -6.24 11.77
C LEU A 232 -8.86 -6.55 12.41
N PHE A 233 -8.92 -6.39 13.73
CA PHE A 233 -10.18 -6.39 14.48
C PHE A 233 -10.57 -4.94 14.78
N ILE A 234 -11.64 -4.47 14.14
CA ILE A 234 -12.14 -3.10 14.22
C ILE A 234 -13.67 -3.19 14.36
N ASP A 235 -14.26 -2.50 15.33
CA ASP A 235 -15.71 -2.45 15.55
C ASP A 235 -16.38 -3.83 15.53
N LYS A 236 -15.79 -4.80 16.24
CA LYS A 236 -16.23 -6.21 16.32
C LYS A 236 -16.19 -6.99 15.01
N LYS A 237 -15.53 -6.45 13.97
CA LYS A 237 -15.37 -7.06 12.65
C LYS A 237 -13.93 -7.49 12.41
N ILE A 238 -13.75 -8.57 11.67
CA ILE A 238 -12.44 -9.03 11.21
C ILE A 238 -12.27 -8.60 9.76
N ILE A 239 -11.37 -7.67 9.51
CA ILE A 239 -11.22 -6.98 8.24
C ILE A 239 -9.86 -7.30 7.62
N PRO A 240 -9.80 -7.76 6.35
CA PRO A 240 -8.54 -7.98 5.65
C PRO A 240 -7.86 -6.65 5.29
N LEU A 241 -6.53 -6.63 5.45
CA LEU A 241 -5.65 -5.52 5.11
C LEU A 241 -4.55 -6.04 4.16
N PRO A 242 -4.72 -5.92 2.84
CA PRO A 242 -3.77 -6.44 1.85
C PRO A 242 -2.52 -5.55 1.73
N TYR A 243 -1.42 -6.16 1.28
CA TYR A 243 -0.16 -5.49 0.96
C TYR A 243 0.69 -6.36 0.01
N ASP A 244 1.80 -5.82 -0.51
CA ASP A 244 2.77 -6.50 -1.38
C ASP A 244 2.15 -6.84 -2.75
N PHE A 245 1.97 -5.81 -3.59
CA PHE A 245 1.25 -5.92 -4.87
C PHE A 245 2.17 -6.04 -6.09
N ASP A 246 3.48 -6.18 -5.90
CA ASP A 246 4.47 -6.19 -6.97
C ASP A 246 4.33 -7.37 -7.94
N MET A 247 3.73 -8.48 -7.50
CA MET A 247 3.46 -9.66 -8.34
C MET A 247 2.12 -9.57 -9.10
N SER A 248 1.41 -8.43 -9.04
CA SER A 248 0.10 -8.26 -9.70
C SER A 248 0.25 -7.96 -11.19
N GLY A 249 -0.79 -8.29 -11.95
CA GLY A 249 -0.88 -7.95 -13.37
C GLY A 249 -0.90 -6.45 -13.66
N LEU A 250 -1.35 -5.61 -12.72
CA LEU A 250 -1.25 -4.15 -12.84
C LEU A 250 0.23 -3.70 -12.86
N VAL A 251 1.06 -4.28 -12.03
CA VAL A 251 2.49 -3.97 -11.97
C VAL A 251 3.20 -4.56 -13.18
N ASP A 252 2.88 -5.80 -13.56
CA ASP A 252 3.44 -6.51 -14.71
C ASP A 252 4.98 -6.46 -14.69
N ALA A 253 5.55 -6.76 -13.51
CA ALA A 253 7.00 -6.74 -13.34
C ALA A 253 7.62 -7.92 -14.08
N SER A 254 8.80 -7.71 -14.67
CA SER A 254 9.52 -8.74 -15.45
C SER A 254 9.87 -10.00 -14.65
N TYR A 255 9.88 -9.89 -13.33
CA TYR A 255 10.10 -11.01 -12.39
C TYR A 255 8.80 -11.61 -11.84
N ALA A 256 7.62 -11.04 -12.17
CA ALA A 256 6.35 -11.52 -11.66
C ALA A 256 6.01 -12.89 -12.28
N VAL A 257 5.50 -13.76 -11.45
CA VAL A 257 5.04 -15.10 -11.86
C VAL A 257 3.64 -15.36 -11.31
N VAL A 258 2.88 -16.18 -12.00
CA VAL A 258 1.57 -16.64 -11.49
C VAL A 258 1.79 -17.37 -10.18
N SER A 259 1.05 -16.94 -9.17
CA SER A 259 1.20 -17.48 -7.81
C SER A 259 0.72 -18.92 -7.72
N ASN A 260 1.50 -19.75 -7.01
CA ASN A 260 1.19 -21.12 -6.70
C ASN A 260 1.04 -21.33 -5.17
N ILE A 261 0.31 -20.42 -4.52
CA ILE A 261 0.10 -20.48 -3.06
C ILE A 261 -0.59 -21.80 -2.72
N GLN A 262 0.00 -22.56 -1.79
CA GLN A 262 -0.52 -23.83 -1.30
C GLN A 262 -0.60 -24.95 -2.36
N ASN A 263 0.24 -24.88 -3.39
CA ASN A 263 0.24 -25.80 -4.52
C ASN A 263 -1.11 -25.83 -5.29
N ILE A 264 -1.92 -24.77 -5.18
CA ILE A 264 -3.11 -24.60 -6.00
C ILE A 264 -2.68 -23.96 -7.31
N SER A 265 -2.64 -24.77 -8.36
CA SER A 265 -2.42 -24.28 -9.72
C SER A 265 -3.64 -23.49 -10.17
N LEU A 266 -3.42 -22.28 -10.68
CA LEU A 266 -4.45 -21.52 -11.37
C LEU A 266 -4.36 -21.85 -12.87
N ASP A 267 -5.52 -21.92 -13.54
CA ASP A 267 -5.58 -22.18 -15.00
C ASP A 267 -5.33 -20.85 -15.76
N ILE A 268 -4.18 -20.22 -15.49
CA ILE A 268 -3.70 -19.02 -16.17
C ILE A 268 -2.20 -19.12 -16.39
N THR A 269 -1.71 -18.48 -17.43
CA THR A 269 -0.28 -18.46 -17.81
C THR A 269 0.37 -17.11 -17.71
N ASP A 270 -0.42 -16.02 -17.70
CA ASP A 270 0.04 -14.64 -17.62
C ASP A 270 -0.49 -13.98 -16.34
N VAL A 271 0.38 -13.27 -15.62
CA VAL A 271 0.02 -12.53 -14.40
C VAL A 271 -1.05 -11.46 -14.64
N LYS A 272 -1.23 -11.01 -15.88
CA LYS A 272 -2.29 -10.05 -16.28
C LYS A 272 -3.68 -10.67 -16.34
N GLU A 273 -3.77 -11.99 -16.37
CA GLU A 273 -5.06 -12.67 -16.37
C GLU A 273 -5.74 -12.54 -15.00
N ARG A 274 -6.98 -12.04 -15.00
CA ARG A 274 -7.74 -11.81 -13.77
C ARG A 274 -8.43 -13.08 -13.32
N VAL A 275 -8.15 -13.52 -12.09
CA VAL A 275 -8.85 -14.63 -11.44
C VAL A 275 -9.55 -14.10 -10.19
N TYR A 276 -10.86 -14.30 -10.09
CA TYR A 276 -11.59 -13.95 -8.88
C TYR A 276 -11.38 -15.03 -7.81
N LYS A 277 -10.73 -14.65 -6.70
CA LYS A 277 -10.38 -15.55 -5.59
C LYS A 277 -11.23 -15.32 -4.34
N GLY A 278 -12.30 -14.54 -4.45
CA GLY A 278 -13.24 -14.31 -3.36
C GLY A 278 -14.14 -15.50 -3.08
N TYR A 279 -14.83 -15.45 -1.93
CA TYR A 279 -15.77 -16.48 -1.49
C TYR A 279 -17.21 -16.04 -1.75
N LYS A 280 -18.10 -17.03 -1.97
CA LYS A 280 -19.53 -16.83 -2.16
C LYS A 280 -20.15 -16.22 -0.91
N ARG A 281 -20.97 -15.23 -1.09
CA ARG A 281 -21.72 -14.51 -0.06
C ARG A 281 -23.05 -14.05 -0.67
N ASP A 282 -23.88 -13.35 0.10
CA ASP A 282 -25.12 -12.77 -0.42
C ASP A 282 -24.84 -11.88 -1.64
N VAL A 283 -25.59 -12.13 -2.73
CA VAL A 283 -25.44 -11.40 -3.99
C VAL A 283 -25.70 -9.89 -3.83
N LEU A 284 -26.56 -9.49 -2.90
CA LEU A 284 -26.82 -8.07 -2.61
C LEU A 284 -25.58 -7.35 -2.08
N LEU A 285 -24.72 -8.05 -1.35
CA LEU A 285 -23.45 -7.47 -0.89
C LEU A 285 -22.43 -7.33 -2.04
N PHE A 286 -22.45 -8.24 -3.01
CA PHE A 286 -21.67 -8.09 -4.25
C PHE A 286 -22.13 -6.87 -5.04
N GLU A 287 -23.43 -6.67 -5.21
CA GLU A 287 -23.97 -5.50 -5.90
C GLU A 287 -23.69 -4.19 -5.14
N GLN A 288 -23.74 -4.20 -3.82
CA GLN A 288 -23.31 -3.07 -3.01
C GLN A 288 -21.84 -2.69 -3.30
N VAL A 289 -20.94 -3.66 -3.23
CA VAL A 289 -19.50 -3.41 -3.46
C VAL A 289 -19.24 -3.04 -4.94
N ARG A 290 -19.93 -3.67 -5.89
CA ARG A 290 -19.89 -3.29 -7.30
C ARG A 290 -20.20 -1.81 -7.48
N LYS A 291 -21.30 -1.35 -6.87
CA LYS A 291 -21.68 0.06 -6.89
C LYS A 291 -20.64 0.96 -6.25
N GLU A 292 -20.07 0.58 -5.07
CA GLU A 292 -19.01 1.34 -4.41
C GLU A 292 -17.81 1.58 -5.34
N PHE A 293 -17.37 0.54 -6.09
CA PHE A 293 -16.28 0.69 -7.06
C PHE A 293 -16.65 1.59 -8.22
N ILE A 294 -17.84 1.42 -8.82
CA ILE A 294 -18.31 2.24 -9.93
C ILE A 294 -18.42 3.71 -9.52
N ASP A 295 -18.97 4.00 -8.35
CA ASP A 295 -19.12 5.36 -7.83
C ASP A 295 -17.74 6.03 -7.58
N ASN A 296 -16.72 5.26 -7.26
CA ASN A 296 -15.36 5.74 -7.04
C ASN A 296 -14.48 5.74 -8.31
N LYS A 297 -15.01 5.35 -9.48
CA LYS A 297 -14.23 5.28 -10.73
C LYS A 297 -13.49 6.59 -11.03
N SER A 298 -14.17 7.73 -10.99
CA SER A 298 -13.54 9.04 -11.28
C SER A 298 -12.38 9.35 -10.34
N LYS A 299 -12.54 9.13 -9.03
CA LYS A 299 -11.47 9.35 -8.04
C LYS A 299 -10.27 8.43 -8.28
N MET A 300 -10.50 7.18 -8.72
CA MET A 300 -9.42 6.27 -9.07
C MET A 300 -8.65 6.78 -10.29
N PHE A 301 -9.32 7.24 -11.32
CA PHE A 301 -8.66 7.80 -12.51
C PHE A 301 -7.94 9.11 -12.23
N GLU A 302 -8.49 10.01 -11.41
CA GLU A 302 -7.79 11.20 -10.93
C GLU A 302 -6.50 10.84 -10.17
N THR A 303 -6.54 9.77 -9.36
CA THR A 303 -5.36 9.28 -8.65
C THR A 303 -4.32 8.70 -9.60
N ILE A 304 -4.74 7.94 -10.61
CA ILE A 304 -3.87 7.42 -11.66
C ILE A 304 -3.21 8.58 -12.41
N ASP A 305 -3.99 9.57 -12.87
CA ASP A 305 -3.50 10.70 -13.65
C ASP A 305 -2.51 11.58 -12.86
N ARG A 306 -2.70 11.74 -11.55
CA ARG A 306 -1.74 12.41 -10.67
C ARG A 306 -0.38 11.72 -10.63
N LEU A 307 -0.31 10.42 -10.86
CA LEU A 307 0.92 9.63 -10.86
C LEU A 307 1.66 9.68 -12.20
N GLU A 308 1.04 10.11 -13.32
CA GLU A 308 1.63 10.15 -14.66
C GLU A 308 3.04 10.77 -14.66
N LYS A 309 3.20 11.91 -14.00
CA LYS A 309 4.47 12.67 -13.95
C LYS A 309 5.64 11.95 -13.28
N TYR A 310 5.39 10.82 -12.61
CA TYR A 310 6.43 10.04 -11.92
C TYR A 310 6.89 8.84 -12.74
N PHE A 311 6.21 8.51 -13.84
CA PHE A 311 6.63 7.46 -14.77
C PHE A 311 7.81 7.93 -15.63
N GLU A 312 8.77 7.06 -15.83
CA GLU A 312 9.90 7.27 -16.75
C GLU A 312 9.49 6.94 -18.19
N ASP A 313 8.72 5.86 -18.39
CA ASP A 313 8.12 5.49 -19.68
C ASP A 313 6.63 5.78 -19.68
N LYS A 314 6.23 6.73 -20.50
CA LYS A 314 4.82 7.11 -20.68
C LYS A 314 3.93 5.94 -21.15
N ASN A 315 4.49 4.97 -21.88
CA ASN A 315 3.73 3.79 -22.32
C ASN A 315 3.34 2.92 -21.12
N GLN A 316 4.21 2.80 -20.11
CA GLN A 316 3.89 2.07 -18.88
C GLN A 316 2.71 2.69 -18.12
N PHE A 317 2.62 4.02 -18.10
CA PHE A 317 1.46 4.73 -17.55
C PHE A 317 0.17 4.43 -18.33
N ILE A 318 0.22 4.54 -19.67
CA ILE A 318 -0.94 4.29 -20.54
C ILE A 318 -1.44 2.84 -20.38
N ILE A 319 -0.52 1.87 -20.32
CA ILE A 319 -0.85 0.44 -20.11
C ILE A 319 -1.53 0.25 -18.76
N ALA A 320 -0.97 0.81 -17.68
CA ALA A 320 -1.56 0.69 -16.34
C ALA A 320 -2.97 1.33 -16.27
N LYS A 321 -3.14 2.50 -16.86
CA LYS A 321 -4.45 3.19 -16.91
C LYS A 321 -5.50 2.38 -17.68
N ARG A 322 -5.14 1.83 -18.84
CA ARG A 322 -6.01 0.95 -19.63
C ARG A 322 -6.34 -0.32 -18.85
N PHE A 323 -5.37 -0.94 -18.21
CA PHE A 323 -5.57 -2.14 -17.39
C PHE A 323 -6.61 -1.93 -16.31
N VAL A 324 -6.57 -0.80 -15.60
CA VAL A 324 -7.62 -0.46 -14.61
C VAL A 324 -8.97 -0.24 -15.28
N ASN A 325 -9.03 0.39 -16.47
CA ASN A 325 -10.31 0.62 -17.17
C ASN A 325 -11.02 -0.68 -17.56
N GLU A 326 -10.28 -1.70 -17.99
CA GLU A 326 -10.83 -3.03 -18.34
C GLU A 326 -11.62 -3.68 -17.18
N PHE A 327 -11.18 -3.46 -15.94
CA PHE A 327 -11.94 -3.90 -14.77
C PHE A 327 -13.29 -3.20 -14.67
N PHE A 328 -13.36 -1.89 -14.94
CA PHE A 328 -14.62 -1.17 -14.91
C PHE A 328 -15.56 -1.57 -16.05
N GLU A 329 -15.04 -1.95 -17.21
CA GLU A 329 -15.84 -2.52 -18.30
C GLU A 329 -16.51 -3.84 -17.85
N ILE A 330 -15.80 -4.67 -17.07
CA ILE A 330 -16.38 -5.89 -16.48
C ILE A 330 -17.49 -5.53 -15.48
N LEU A 331 -17.24 -4.57 -14.58
CA LEU A 331 -18.23 -4.18 -13.58
C LEU A 331 -19.48 -3.52 -14.19
N GLN A 332 -19.35 -2.81 -15.32
CA GLN A 332 -20.45 -2.10 -15.98
C GLN A 332 -21.27 -3.01 -16.90
N ASN A 333 -20.85 -4.24 -17.13
CA ASN A 333 -21.55 -5.22 -17.95
C ASN A 333 -22.06 -6.36 -17.06
N ASP A 334 -23.40 -6.51 -16.96
CA ASP A 334 -24.03 -7.49 -16.06
C ASP A 334 -23.64 -8.94 -16.37
N THR A 335 -23.56 -9.30 -17.66
CA THR A 335 -23.16 -10.64 -18.09
C THR A 335 -21.69 -10.91 -17.73
N ALA A 336 -20.80 -9.95 -17.99
CA ALA A 336 -19.39 -10.09 -17.65
C ALA A 336 -19.19 -10.15 -16.12
N PHE A 337 -19.88 -9.30 -15.37
CA PHE A 337 -19.86 -9.31 -13.90
C PHE A 337 -20.32 -10.64 -13.33
N LYS A 338 -21.46 -11.17 -13.82
CA LYS A 338 -21.95 -12.48 -13.43
C LYS A 338 -20.92 -13.58 -13.71
N ASN A 339 -20.48 -13.71 -14.95
CA ASN A 339 -19.63 -14.83 -15.39
C ASN A 339 -18.21 -14.78 -14.80
N LYS A 340 -17.64 -13.57 -14.63
CA LYS A 340 -16.24 -13.39 -14.22
C LYS A 340 -16.05 -13.16 -12.72
N ILE A 341 -17.12 -12.85 -11.98
CA ILE A 341 -17.05 -12.57 -10.54
C ILE A 341 -18.00 -13.46 -9.76
N LEU A 342 -19.31 -13.39 -10.00
CA LEU A 342 -20.29 -14.12 -9.20
C LEU A 342 -20.17 -15.63 -9.36
N ASP A 343 -20.07 -16.11 -10.60
CA ASP A 343 -19.98 -17.54 -10.90
C ASP A 343 -18.59 -18.14 -10.56
N GLN A 344 -17.57 -17.29 -10.35
CA GLN A 344 -16.22 -17.69 -9.95
C GLN A 344 -16.01 -17.65 -8.43
N ALA A 345 -16.99 -17.15 -7.66
CA ALA A 345 -16.89 -17.09 -6.22
C ALA A 345 -16.86 -18.50 -5.60
N ARG A 346 -15.83 -18.76 -4.78
CA ARG A 346 -15.58 -20.07 -4.16
C ARG A 346 -16.58 -20.32 -3.03
N GLU A 347 -16.96 -21.58 -2.83
CA GLU A 347 -17.90 -21.97 -1.78
C GLU A 347 -17.19 -22.18 -0.44
N ASP A 348 -15.94 -22.67 -0.43
CA ASP A 348 -15.08 -22.99 0.73
C ASP A 348 -13.57 -22.98 0.40
#